data_61d6e77cf5449d26726cd0d77a2fb8e7
#
_entry.id   61d6e77cf5449d26726cd0d77a2fb8e7
#
_cell.length_a   1.000
_cell.length_b   1.000
_cell.length_c   1.000
_cell.angle_alpha   90.00
_cell.angle_beta   90.00
_cell.angle_gamma   90.00
#
_symmetry.space_group_name_H-M   'P 1'
#
loop_
_entity.id
_entity.type
_entity.pdbx_description
1 polymer ?
#
loop_
_entity_poly.entity_id
_entity_poly.type
_entity_poly.pdbx_seq_one_letter_code
_entity_poly.pdbx_strand_id
1 'polypeptide(L)'
;MNKFKVILLSIILNFIFLSFSFSEIIKKIQITGNMRISEETVLMFSKINVGQNFKTSMLNELLKNLYDTNFFSDVSVKFENNIILINVEEAPLIKDIKISGIKAEKFKK
;
A
#
# COMPACT_ATOMS: atom_id res chain seq x y z
N MET A 1 -44.98 -25.04 19.53
CA MET A 1 -43.63 -24.61 19.68
C MET A 1 -43.55 -23.35 20.51
N ASN A 2 -42.65 -23.35 21.43
CA ASN A 2 -42.44 -22.26 22.33
C ASN A 2 -41.86 -21.06 21.64
N LYS A 3 -42.43 -19.90 21.88
CA LYS A 3 -41.89 -18.65 21.34
C LYS A 3 -40.44 -18.44 21.79
N PHE A 4 -40.12 -18.92 22.98
CA PHE A 4 -38.78 -18.82 23.53
C PHE A 4 -37.77 -19.57 22.67
N LYS A 5 -38.12 -20.75 22.17
CA LYS A 5 -37.24 -21.53 21.31
C LYS A 5 -37.00 -20.84 19.96
N VAL A 6 -38.01 -20.21 19.43
CA VAL A 6 -37.90 -19.48 18.16
C VAL A 6 -36.99 -18.27 18.33
N ILE A 7 -37.14 -17.54 19.41
CA ILE A 7 -36.30 -16.37 19.71
C ILE A 7 -34.84 -16.81 19.91
N LEU A 8 -34.64 -17.90 20.64
CA LEU A 8 -33.31 -18.43 20.89
C LEU A 8 -32.62 -18.85 19.59
N LEU A 9 -33.36 -19.53 18.73
CA LEU A 9 -32.86 -19.96 17.43
C LEU A 9 -32.48 -18.77 16.57
N SER A 10 -33.30 -17.71 16.59
CA SER A 10 -33.04 -16.49 15.85
C SER A 10 -31.76 -15.80 16.33
N ILE A 11 -31.56 -15.77 17.64
CA ILE A 11 -30.35 -15.18 18.21
C ILE A 11 -29.11 -15.97 17.81
N ILE A 12 -29.18 -17.29 17.84
CA ILE A 12 -28.09 -18.16 17.44
C ILE A 12 -27.76 -17.96 15.97
N LEU A 13 -28.78 -17.84 15.13
CA LEU A 13 -28.61 -17.63 13.71
C LEU A 13 -27.92 -16.30 13.44
N ASN A 14 -28.30 -15.24 14.15
CA ASN A 14 -27.65 -13.94 14.05
C ASN A 14 -26.18 -14.02 14.47
N PHE A 15 -25.91 -14.78 15.51
CA PHE A 15 -24.54 -14.93 16.01
C PHE A 15 -23.65 -15.61 15.00
N ILE A 16 -24.19 -16.57 14.24
CA ILE A 16 -23.47 -17.26 13.20
C ILE A 16 -23.07 -16.30 12.08
N PHE A 17 -23.97 -15.38 11.70
CA PHE A 17 -23.67 -14.40 10.67
C PHE A 17 -22.56 -13.43 11.08
N LEU A 18 -22.44 -13.13 12.35
CA LEU A 18 -21.40 -12.25 12.85
C LEU A 18 -20.01 -12.90 12.82
N SER A 19 -19.98 -14.22 12.68
CA SER A 19 -18.71 -14.95 12.68
C SER A 19 -18.02 -14.96 11.33
N PHE A 20 -18.68 -14.52 10.28
CA PHE A 20 -18.05 -14.47 8.96
C PHE A 20 -17.32 -13.15 8.77
N SER A 21 -16.26 -13.02 9.49
CA SER A 21 -15.31 -11.94 9.27
C SER A 21 -14.22 -12.51 8.39
N PHE A 22 -14.21 -12.12 7.13
CA PHE A 22 -13.16 -12.57 6.23
C PHE A 22 -11.95 -11.70 6.43
N SER A 23 -10.90 -12.31 6.97
CA SER A 23 -9.60 -11.67 7.03
C SER A 23 -8.94 -11.87 5.68
N GLU A 24 -8.69 -10.78 4.97
CA GLU A 24 -8.00 -10.84 3.71
C GLU A 24 -6.50 -10.88 3.94
N ILE A 25 -5.83 -11.77 3.22
CA ILE A 25 -4.39 -11.95 3.35
C ILE A 25 -3.75 -11.55 2.04
N ILE A 26 -2.61 -10.87 2.14
CA ILE A 26 -1.83 -10.50 0.95
C ILE A 26 -1.14 -11.75 0.43
N LYS A 27 -1.55 -12.22 -0.72
CA LYS A 27 -0.97 -13.41 -1.33
C LYS A 27 0.17 -13.08 -2.27
N LYS A 28 0.14 -11.89 -2.86
CA LYS A 28 1.15 -11.47 -3.82
C LYS A 28 1.28 -9.97 -3.80
N ILE A 29 2.48 -9.49 -4.08
CA ILE A 29 2.74 -8.06 -4.25
C ILE A 29 3.31 -7.90 -5.65
N GLN A 30 2.66 -7.06 -6.46
CA GLN A 30 3.05 -6.84 -7.83
C GLN A 30 3.45 -5.38 -8.00
N ILE A 31 4.64 -5.14 -8.51
CA ILE A 31 5.19 -3.80 -8.65
C ILE A 31 5.46 -3.52 -10.11
N THR A 32 4.97 -2.38 -10.60
CA THR A 32 5.17 -1.98 -11.98
C THR A 32 5.65 -0.53 -12.02
N GLY A 33 6.32 -0.18 -13.11
CA GLY A 33 6.79 1.19 -13.33
C GLY A 33 8.16 1.49 -12.79
N ASN A 34 8.72 0.59 -11.97
CA ASN A 34 10.07 0.78 -11.47
C ASN A 34 11.07 0.50 -12.58
N MET A 35 12.05 1.38 -12.74
CA MET A 35 13.07 1.26 -13.77
C MET A 35 14.46 1.17 -13.15
N ARG A 36 14.92 2.22 -12.50
CA ARG A 36 16.21 2.23 -11.83
C ARG A 36 16.15 1.61 -10.45
N ILE A 37 14.97 1.60 -9.84
CA ILE A 37 14.77 1.10 -8.48
C ILE A 37 14.25 -0.32 -8.56
N SER A 38 14.92 -1.25 -7.90
CA SER A 38 14.54 -2.66 -7.94
C SER A 38 13.25 -2.90 -7.16
N GLU A 39 12.58 -4.01 -7.48
CA GLU A 39 11.37 -4.42 -6.77
C GLU A 39 11.66 -4.64 -5.29
N GLU A 40 12.79 -5.22 -4.97
CA GLU A 40 13.19 -5.46 -3.58
C GLU A 40 13.30 -4.15 -2.80
N THR A 41 13.82 -3.12 -3.45
CA THR A 41 13.95 -1.81 -2.81
C THR A 41 12.56 -1.19 -2.56
N VAL A 42 11.66 -1.31 -3.54
CA VAL A 42 10.30 -0.80 -3.38
C VAL A 42 9.62 -1.54 -2.23
N LEU A 43 9.77 -2.87 -2.18
CA LEU A 43 9.19 -3.68 -1.10
C LEU A 43 9.75 -3.27 0.26
N MET A 44 11.05 -3.00 0.33
CA MET A 44 11.68 -2.59 1.58
C MET A 44 11.10 -1.28 2.09
N PHE A 45 10.89 -0.32 1.21
CA PHE A 45 10.33 0.97 1.60
C PHE A 45 8.83 0.85 1.92
N SER A 46 8.14 -0.06 1.25
CA SER A 46 6.69 -0.21 1.46
C SER A 46 6.36 -0.82 2.81
N LYS A 47 7.27 -1.59 3.38
CA LYS A 47 7.12 -2.24 4.69
C LYS A 47 5.95 -3.19 4.77
N ILE A 48 5.63 -3.84 3.66
CA ILE A 48 4.58 -4.87 3.61
C ILE A 48 5.19 -6.20 3.19
N ASN A 49 4.53 -7.28 3.58
CA ASN A 49 5.01 -8.63 3.29
C ASN A 49 3.87 -9.52 2.81
N VAL A 50 4.20 -10.47 1.94
CA VAL A 50 3.26 -11.52 1.56
C VAL A 50 2.92 -12.34 2.80
N GLY A 51 1.66 -12.70 2.94
CA GLY A 51 1.18 -13.44 4.11
C GLY A 51 0.64 -12.56 5.22
N GLN A 52 0.83 -11.25 5.11
CA GLN A 52 0.36 -10.30 6.10
C GLN A 52 -1.14 -10.07 5.94
N ASN A 53 -1.84 -9.85 7.04
CA ASN A 53 -3.26 -9.49 6.99
C ASN A 53 -3.41 -8.10 6.39
N PHE A 54 -4.33 -7.98 5.45
CA PHE A 54 -4.58 -6.71 4.79
C PHE A 54 -5.58 -5.88 5.59
N LYS A 55 -5.28 -4.59 5.73
CA LYS A 55 -6.20 -3.58 6.27
C LYS A 55 -6.20 -2.39 5.34
N THR A 56 -7.35 -1.75 5.20
CA THR A 56 -7.47 -0.59 4.31
C THR A 56 -6.50 0.52 4.68
N SER A 57 -6.24 0.70 5.98
CA SER A 57 -5.30 1.71 6.45
C SER A 57 -3.88 1.48 5.92
N MET A 58 -3.55 0.24 5.57
CA MET A 58 -2.24 -0.09 5.04
C MET A 58 -1.97 0.57 3.70
N LEU A 59 -3.01 0.81 2.90
CA LEU A 59 -2.85 1.48 1.61
C LEU A 59 -2.34 2.90 1.80
N ASN A 60 -2.88 3.62 2.77
CA ASN A 60 -2.43 4.98 3.06
C ASN A 60 -1.01 5.01 3.60
N GLU A 61 -0.69 4.07 4.48
CA GLU A 61 0.67 3.95 5.01
C GLU A 61 1.67 3.62 3.92
N LEU A 62 1.28 2.71 3.02
CA LEU A 62 2.11 2.31 1.91
C LEU A 62 2.40 3.50 0.99
N LEU A 63 1.37 4.26 0.64
CA LEU A 63 1.53 5.45 -0.17
C LEU A 63 2.47 6.44 0.51
N LYS A 64 2.25 6.68 1.79
CA LYS A 64 3.09 7.61 2.54
C LYS A 64 4.54 7.14 2.58
N ASN A 65 4.76 5.86 2.86
CA ASN A 65 6.10 5.30 2.94
C ASN A 65 6.86 5.47 1.62
N LEU A 66 6.18 5.25 0.51
CA LEU A 66 6.82 5.37 -0.80
C LEU A 66 7.05 6.82 -1.20
N TYR A 67 6.09 7.71 -0.94
CA TYR A 67 6.29 9.12 -1.24
C TYR A 67 7.38 9.75 -0.37
N ASP A 68 7.51 9.30 0.87
CA ASP A 68 8.52 9.85 1.78
C ASP A 68 9.95 9.57 1.32
N THR A 69 10.15 8.61 0.43
CA THR A 69 11.49 8.33 -0.10
C THR A 69 11.97 9.39 -1.07
N ASN A 70 11.06 10.17 -1.64
CA ASN A 70 11.34 11.14 -2.70
C ASN A 70 11.87 10.52 -3.99
N PHE A 71 11.77 9.20 -4.12
CA PHE A 71 12.20 8.52 -5.34
C PHE A 71 11.11 8.48 -6.41
N PHE A 72 9.87 8.75 -6.02
CA PHE A 72 8.73 8.59 -6.91
C PHE A 72 7.97 9.89 -7.06
N SER A 73 7.65 10.22 -8.30
CA SER A 73 6.79 11.37 -8.60
C SER A 73 5.32 11.00 -8.47
N ASP A 74 5.00 9.73 -8.64
CA ASP A 74 3.62 9.26 -8.51
C ASP A 74 3.61 7.82 -8.04
N VAL A 75 2.64 7.49 -7.20
CA VAL A 75 2.45 6.13 -6.69
C VAL A 75 0.96 5.85 -6.63
N SER A 76 0.55 4.72 -7.15
CA SER A 76 -0.83 4.25 -6.98
C SER A 76 -0.80 2.82 -6.46
N VAL A 77 -1.72 2.51 -5.56
CA VAL A 77 -1.77 1.21 -4.90
C VAL A 77 -3.21 0.72 -4.92
N LYS A 78 -3.39 -0.56 -5.26
CA LYS A 78 -4.69 -1.21 -5.24
C LYS A 78 -4.56 -2.57 -4.57
N PHE A 79 -5.65 -3.02 -3.97
CA PHE A 79 -5.73 -4.37 -3.44
C PHE A 79 -6.90 -5.07 -4.10
N GLU A 80 -6.62 -6.07 -4.91
CA GLU A 80 -7.62 -6.84 -5.62
C GLU A 80 -7.23 -8.31 -5.63
N ASN A 81 -8.18 -9.20 -5.38
CA ASN A 81 -7.96 -10.65 -5.42
C ASN A 81 -6.77 -11.09 -4.57
N ASN A 82 -6.63 -10.48 -3.39
CA ASN A 82 -5.54 -10.75 -2.44
C ASN A 82 -4.16 -10.37 -2.99
N ILE A 83 -4.11 -9.52 -4.01
CA ILE A 83 -2.88 -9.04 -4.61
C ILE A 83 -2.79 -7.54 -4.38
N ILE A 84 -1.64 -7.09 -3.88
CA ILE A 84 -1.32 -5.66 -3.79
C ILE A 84 -0.67 -5.26 -5.11
N LEU A 85 -1.29 -4.32 -5.81
CA LEU A 85 -0.74 -3.79 -7.06
C LEU A 85 -0.16 -2.43 -6.77
N ILE A 86 1.14 -2.30 -6.93
CA ILE A 86 1.85 -1.03 -6.72
C ILE A 86 2.36 -0.56 -8.07
N ASN A 87 1.87 0.61 -8.49
CA ASN A 87 2.35 1.22 -9.72
C ASN A 87 3.06 2.51 -9.34
N VAL A 88 4.34 2.61 -9.70
CA VAL A 88 5.15 3.76 -9.36
C VAL A 88 5.64 4.46 -10.61
N GLU A 89 5.87 5.75 -10.49
CA GLU A 89 6.55 6.53 -11.50
C GLU A 89 7.75 7.14 -10.83
N GLU A 90 8.95 6.79 -11.28
CA GLU A 90 10.17 7.28 -10.66
C GLU A 90 10.35 8.76 -10.95
N ALA A 91 10.80 9.49 -9.93
CA ALA A 91 11.10 10.90 -10.10
C ALA A 91 12.30 11.06 -11.02
N PRO A 92 12.33 12.12 -11.83
CA PRO A 92 13.47 12.33 -12.70
C PRO A 92 14.73 12.54 -11.90
N LEU A 93 15.82 11.97 -12.43
CA LEU A 93 17.11 12.14 -11.79
C LEU A 93 17.63 13.52 -12.16
N ILE A 94 17.78 14.38 -11.17
CA ILE A 94 18.31 15.71 -11.39
C ILE A 94 19.81 15.63 -11.27
N LYS A 95 20.48 15.45 -12.38
CA LYS A 95 21.91 15.37 -12.39
C LYS A 95 22.56 16.71 -12.29
N ASP A 96 21.92 17.69 -12.82
CA ASP A 96 22.49 18.94 -12.90
C ASP A 96 21.82 19.85 -12.10
N ILE A 97 22.31 20.04 -11.01
CA ILE A 97 21.81 21.05 -10.27
C ILE A 97 22.61 22.20 -10.61
N LYS A 98 22.66 22.44 -11.64
CA LYS A 98 23.41 23.46 -11.98
C LYS A 98 22.95 24.64 -11.63
N ILE A 99 22.97 24.67 -11.36
CA ILE A 99 22.58 25.35 -11.13
C ILE A 99 22.94 26.19 -11.21
N SER A 100 23.28 26.21 -11.57
CA SER A 100 23.29 26.66 -11.60
C SER A 100 23.16 27.27 -11.24
N GLY A 101 23.66 27.57 -11.05
CA GLY A 101 23.63 28.18 -10.77
C GLY A 101 23.68 28.61 -10.26
N ILE A 102 23.91 28.71 -10.10
CA ILE A 102 23.95 29.14 -9.74
C ILE A 102 24.29 29.21 -9.40
N LYS A 103 24.52 29.33 -9.13
CA LYS A 103 24.75 29.65 -9.02
C LYS A 103 25.06 29.62 -8.67
N ALA A 104 25.46 29.80 -8.55
CA ALA A 104 25.68 30.03 -8.44
C ALA A 104 26.04 30.31 -8.18
N GLU A 105 26.23 30.55 -8.15
CA GLU A 105 26.38 31.09 -8.12
C GLU A 105 26.32 31.26 -7.56
N LYS A 106 26.46 31.50 -7.37
CA LYS A 106 26.28 31.85 -7.00
C LYS A 106 26.33 31.59 -6.31
N PHE A 107 26.65 31.62 -6.13
CA PHE A 107 26.72 31.61 -5.93
C PHE A 107 27.29 31.56 -5.95
N LYS A 108 27.64 31.78 -6.03
CA LYS A 108 28.13 32.10 -6.42
C LYS A 108 28.32 32.43 -6.52
N LYS A 109 28.62 32.90 -6.47
CA LYS A 109 28.77 33.45 -6.72
C LYS A 109 28.75 33.62 -6.91
#